data_7dcf808268b58bbb8b9784808e572813
#
_entry.id   7dcf808268b58bbb8b9784808e572813
#
_cell.length_a   1.000
_cell.length_b   1.000
_cell.length_c   1.000
_cell.angle_alpha   90.00
_cell.angle_beta   90.00
_cell.angle_gamma   90.00
#
_symmetry.space_group_name_H-M   'P 1'
#
loop_
_entity.id
_entity.type
_entity.pdbx_description
1 polymer ?
#
loop_
_entity_poly.entity_id
_entity_poly.type
_entity_poly.pdbx_seq_one_letter_code
_entity_poly.pdbx_strand_id
1 'polypeptide(L)'
;LIGIFFEQSFIKIAQAFFFCAVPIDVIVELIAPQAGERCNDPACGTFGFMISANNYVKSQTDDYDDLDEEQSDFQYKEAFTGCELVHDTHRLALMNAMLHDIDGDIMLADTLSNQGKALKDFDVVLANPPFGTKKGGERATRDDFTFPTSNKQLNFLQHIYRSLKANGKARAGVVLPDNVLFADGDGEKIRADLMDKCNLHTILRLPT
;
A
#
# COMPACT_ATOMS: atom_id res chain seq x y z
N LEU A 1 -8.21 -4.04 13.93
CA LEU A 1 -7.39 -3.91 12.73
C LEU A 1 -5.92 -3.93 13.07
N ILE A 2 -5.15 -4.32 12.13
CA ILE A 2 -3.73 -4.52 12.27
C ILE A 2 -3.07 -3.89 11.05
N GLY A 3 -2.12 -2.98 11.25
CA GLY A 3 -1.21 -2.50 10.22
C GLY A 3 -0.04 -3.47 10.09
N ILE A 4 0.30 -3.85 8.89
CA ILE A 4 1.40 -4.75 8.59
C ILE A 4 2.35 -4.03 7.65
N PHE A 5 3.59 -3.91 8.04
CA PHE A 5 4.64 -3.23 7.30
C PHE A 5 5.66 -4.25 6.80
N PHE A 6 5.94 -4.16 5.51
CA PHE A 6 6.96 -4.97 4.87
C PHE A 6 8.12 -4.07 4.47
N GLU A 7 9.18 -4.45 4.92
CA GLU A 7 10.48 -4.23 4.36
C GLU A 7 10.92 -5.58 3.81
N GLN A 8 11.86 -5.67 2.98
CA GLN A 8 12.66 -6.71 3.44
C GLN A 8 12.90 -6.50 4.97
N SER A 9 12.31 -5.43 5.58
CA SER A 9 11.99 -5.17 7.00
C SER A 9 10.55 -4.68 7.17
N PHE A 10 9.86 -4.95 8.26
CA PHE A 10 8.40 -4.92 8.42
C PHE A 10 7.90 -4.17 9.66
N ILE A 11 6.93 -3.28 9.57
CA ILE A 11 6.23 -2.60 10.67
C ILE A 11 4.70 -2.80 10.55
N LYS A 12 3.96 -3.00 11.64
CA LYS A 12 2.52 -3.30 11.66
C LYS A 12 1.69 -2.37 12.53
N ILE A 13 0.57 -1.88 12.03
CA ILE A 13 -0.42 -1.09 12.80
C ILE A 13 -1.83 -1.72 12.75
N ALA A 14 -2.49 -1.83 13.89
CA ALA A 14 -3.82 -2.39 14.04
C ALA A 14 -4.88 -1.32 14.34
N GLN A 15 -6.12 -1.59 14.11
CA GLN A 15 -7.25 -0.75 13.88
C GLN A 15 -8.14 -0.40 15.05
N ALA A 16 -8.76 0.78 14.99
CA ALA A 16 -10.14 1.01 15.42
C ALA A 16 -10.94 1.66 14.28
N PHE A 17 -12.21 1.36 14.23
CA PHE A 17 -13.17 1.90 13.28
C PHE A 17 -13.34 3.42 13.44
N PHE A 18 -13.49 4.12 12.32
CA PHE A 18 -13.87 5.52 12.19
C PHE A 18 -12.87 6.62 12.61
N PHE A 19 -12.54 7.43 11.62
CA PHE A 19 -11.89 8.74 11.74
C PHE A 19 -10.48 8.75 12.33
N CYS A 20 -9.45 8.48 11.50
CA CYS A 20 -8.17 8.98 11.91
C CYS A 20 -7.21 9.24 10.74
N ALA A 21 -6.88 10.50 10.51
CA ALA A 21 -5.65 10.90 9.83
C ALA A 21 -4.40 10.42 10.61
N VAL A 22 -4.52 10.34 11.93
CA VAL A 22 -3.44 9.91 12.84
C VAL A 22 -2.79 8.56 12.49
N PRO A 23 -3.51 7.47 12.13
CA PRO A 23 -2.85 6.23 11.74
C PRO A 23 -2.08 6.32 10.43
N ILE A 24 -2.52 7.13 9.47
CA ILE A 24 -1.85 7.29 8.17
C ILE A 24 -0.48 7.91 8.38
N ASP A 25 -0.40 9.03 9.09
CA ASP A 25 0.84 9.76 9.32
C ASP A 25 1.84 8.92 10.13
N VAL A 26 1.38 8.23 11.17
CA VAL A 26 2.24 7.31 11.95
C VAL A 26 2.81 6.19 11.09
N ILE A 27 1.99 5.62 10.18
CA ILE A 27 2.47 4.59 9.25
C ILE A 27 3.52 5.17 8.31
N VAL A 28 3.27 6.35 7.77
CA VAL A 28 4.19 7.03 6.85
C VAL A 28 5.50 7.38 7.56
N GLU A 29 5.46 7.91 8.78
CA GLU A 29 6.67 8.17 9.60
C GLU A 29 7.49 6.89 9.85
N LEU A 30 6.83 5.77 10.16
CA LEU A 30 7.50 4.50 10.40
C LEU A 30 8.13 3.90 9.13
N ILE A 31 7.48 4.06 7.98
CA ILE A 31 7.98 3.63 6.68
C ILE A 31 9.06 4.58 6.16
N ALA A 32 8.96 5.87 6.49
CA ALA A 32 9.92 6.92 6.14
C ALA A 32 10.28 6.92 4.64
N PRO A 33 9.31 7.19 3.73
CA PRO A 33 9.59 7.26 2.31
C PRO A 33 10.65 8.34 2.01
N GLN A 34 11.52 8.09 1.05
CA GLN A 34 12.62 8.99 0.69
C GLN A 34 12.41 9.58 -0.69
N ALA A 35 12.99 10.76 -0.95
CA ALA A 35 13.03 11.31 -2.29
C ALA A 35 13.72 10.35 -3.27
N GLY A 36 13.15 10.19 -4.47
CA GLY A 36 13.59 9.24 -5.49
C GLY A 36 13.00 7.83 -5.36
N GLU A 37 12.19 7.54 -4.32
CA GLU A 37 11.49 6.27 -4.18
C GLU A 37 10.13 6.29 -4.87
N ARG A 38 9.77 5.16 -5.51
CA ARG A 38 8.44 4.94 -6.07
C ARG A 38 7.51 4.37 -5.02
N CYS A 39 6.48 5.13 -4.67
CA CYS A 39 5.46 4.78 -3.69
C CYS A 39 4.15 4.41 -4.39
N ASN A 40 3.45 3.40 -3.88
CA ASN A 40 2.16 2.98 -4.42
C ASN A 40 1.14 2.63 -3.33
N ASP A 41 -0.13 2.98 -3.58
CA ASP A 41 -1.28 2.46 -2.85
C ASP A 41 -2.19 1.67 -3.80
N PRO A 42 -2.20 0.32 -3.72
CA PRO A 42 -2.99 -0.53 -4.61
C PRO A 42 -4.50 -0.54 -4.31
N ALA A 43 -4.96 0.19 -3.29
CA ALA A 43 -6.37 0.37 -2.92
C ALA A 43 -6.57 1.79 -2.39
N CYS A 44 -6.19 2.78 -3.20
CA CYS A 44 -5.84 4.12 -2.72
C CYS A 44 -7.01 4.95 -2.17
N GLY A 45 -8.26 4.53 -2.39
CA GLY A 45 -9.40 5.30 -1.92
C GLY A 45 -9.32 6.74 -2.42
N THR A 46 -9.27 7.69 -1.49
CA THR A 46 -9.10 9.12 -1.78
C THR A 46 -7.65 9.59 -1.84
N PHE A 47 -6.69 8.67 -1.94
CA PHE A 47 -5.26 8.93 -2.07
C PHE A 47 -4.54 9.41 -0.79
N GLY A 48 -5.14 9.20 0.37
CA GLY A 48 -4.66 9.73 1.65
C GLY A 48 -3.24 9.28 2.03
N PHE A 49 -2.86 8.01 1.81
CA PHE A 49 -1.51 7.52 2.08
C PHE A 49 -0.46 8.20 1.21
N MET A 50 -0.73 8.40 -0.07
CA MET A 50 0.23 9.02 -0.99
C MET A 50 0.38 10.51 -0.71
N ILE A 51 -0.69 11.20 -0.34
CA ILE A 51 -0.64 12.60 0.11
C ILE A 51 0.21 12.73 1.39
N SER A 52 -0.01 11.87 2.37
CA SER A 52 0.80 11.88 3.61
C SER A 52 2.27 11.55 3.31
N ALA A 53 2.55 10.59 2.42
CA ALA A 53 3.90 10.27 1.98
C ALA A 53 4.58 11.44 1.26
N ASN A 54 3.87 12.14 0.35
CA ASN A 54 4.34 13.36 -0.30
C ASN A 54 4.69 14.45 0.73
N ASN A 55 3.79 14.72 1.67
CA ASN A 55 4.02 15.70 2.73
C ASN A 55 5.23 15.32 3.61
N TYR A 56 5.39 14.03 3.91
CA TYR A 56 6.55 13.54 4.66
C TYR A 56 7.85 13.81 3.90
N VAL A 57 7.95 13.44 2.61
CA VAL A 57 9.15 13.68 1.80
C VAL A 57 9.42 15.18 1.65
N LYS A 58 8.40 16.00 1.40
CA LYS A 58 8.50 17.47 1.36
C LYS A 58 9.10 18.02 2.67
N SER A 59 8.65 17.51 3.83
CA SER A 59 9.18 17.93 5.13
C SER A 59 10.66 17.59 5.36
N GLN A 60 11.18 16.59 4.63
CA GLN A 60 12.58 16.16 4.72
C GLN A 60 13.50 16.84 3.68
N THR A 61 12.94 17.57 2.72
CA THR A 61 13.64 18.12 1.55
C THR A 61 13.34 19.61 1.32
N ASP A 62 12.97 20.33 2.38
CA ASP A 62 12.57 21.75 2.33
C ASP A 62 11.59 22.05 1.18
N ASP A 63 10.48 21.31 1.16
CA ASP A 63 9.44 21.39 0.10
C ASP A 63 9.96 21.09 -1.33
N TYR A 64 10.94 20.18 -1.42
CA TYR A 64 11.70 19.80 -2.62
C TYR A 64 12.74 20.79 -3.10
N ASP A 65 12.96 21.91 -2.41
CA ASP A 65 13.99 22.91 -2.77
C ASP A 65 15.42 22.37 -2.65
N ASP A 66 15.65 21.35 -1.80
CA ASP A 66 16.94 20.65 -1.67
C ASP A 66 17.23 19.66 -2.83
N LEU A 67 16.28 19.42 -3.72
CA LEU A 67 16.41 18.49 -4.84
C LEU A 67 16.83 19.21 -6.12
N ASP A 68 17.53 18.51 -7.01
CA ASP A 68 17.74 19.02 -8.36
C ASP A 68 16.45 18.93 -9.20
N GLU A 69 16.46 19.55 -10.39
CA GLU A 69 15.29 19.64 -11.27
C GLU A 69 14.75 18.26 -11.68
N GLU A 70 15.63 17.29 -11.96
CA GLU A 70 15.23 15.91 -12.35
C GLU A 70 14.59 15.17 -11.17
N GLN A 71 15.19 15.30 -9.99
CA GLN A 71 14.67 14.69 -8.76
C GLN A 71 13.32 15.30 -8.36
N SER A 72 13.18 16.61 -8.44
CA SER A 72 11.95 17.32 -8.14
C SER A 72 10.82 16.94 -9.13
N ASP A 73 11.13 16.91 -10.42
CA ASP A 73 10.21 16.47 -11.47
C ASP A 73 9.71 15.02 -11.22
N PHE A 74 10.61 14.11 -10.84
CA PHE A 74 10.27 12.75 -10.47
C PHE A 74 9.29 12.71 -9.27
N GLN A 75 9.53 13.52 -8.24
CA GLN A 75 8.66 13.57 -7.06
C GLN A 75 7.24 14.02 -7.42
N TYR A 76 7.08 15.02 -8.28
CA TYR A 76 5.78 15.51 -8.70
C TYR A 76 5.03 14.54 -9.64
N LYS A 77 5.73 13.84 -10.54
CA LYS A 77 5.11 13.14 -11.68
C LYS A 77 5.11 11.61 -11.56
N GLU A 78 6.06 11.02 -10.83
CA GLU A 78 6.29 9.57 -10.87
C GLU A 78 6.34 8.89 -9.49
N ALA A 79 6.71 9.63 -8.44
CA ALA A 79 6.97 9.06 -7.13
C ALA A 79 5.74 8.45 -6.47
N PHE A 80 4.55 9.05 -6.64
CA PHE A 80 3.33 8.66 -5.94
C PHE A 80 2.27 8.17 -6.90
N THR A 81 1.93 6.90 -6.81
CA THR A 81 0.96 6.23 -7.71
C THR A 81 -0.10 5.48 -6.93
N GLY A 82 -1.22 5.15 -7.57
CA GLY A 82 -2.30 4.41 -6.92
C GLY A 82 -3.19 3.63 -7.86
N CYS A 83 -4.06 2.80 -7.26
CA CYS A 83 -5.11 2.11 -8.00
C CYS A 83 -6.41 2.15 -7.19
N GLU A 84 -7.50 2.53 -7.84
CA GLU A 84 -8.83 2.56 -7.25
C GLU A 84 -9.85 1.89 -8.19
N LEU A 85 -10.71 1.06 -7.60
CA LEU A 85 -11.73 0.32 -8.34
C LEU A 85 -13.00 1.16 -8.59
N VAL A 86 -13.37 1.99 -7.63
CA VAL A 86 -14.64 2.71 -7.62
C VAL A 86 -14.47 4.05 -8.35
N HIS A 87 -15.17 4.23 -9.45
CA HIS A 87 -15.04 5.38 -10.34
C HIS A 87 -15.20 6.75 -9.64
N ASP A 88 -16.18 6.87 -8.74
CA ASP A 88 -16.41 8.14 -8.03
C ASP A 88 -15.32 8.43 -7.00
N THR A 89 -14.81 7.39 -6.32
CA THR A 89 -13.68 7.49 -5.39
C THR A 89 -12.39 7.82 -6.15
N HIS A 90 -12.18 7.24 -7.33
CA HIS A 90 -11.04 7.55 -8.20
C HIS A 90 -11.03 9.03 -8.62
N ARG A 91 -12.20 9.61 -8.94
CA ARG A 91 -12.31 11.06 -9.23
C ARG A 91 -11.89 11.91 -8.03
N LEU A 92 -12.29 11.51 -6.81
CA LEU A 92 -11.85 12.18 -5.58
C LEU A 92 -10.34 12.04 -5.37
N ALA A 93 -9.77 10.87 -5.67
CA ALA A 93 -8.32 10.66 -5.60
C ALA A 93 -7.56 11.59 -6.55
N LEU A 94 -8.00 11.70 -7.81
CA LEU A 94 -7.42 12.63 -8.79
C LEU A 94 -7.50 14.09 -8.34
N MET A 95 -8.65 14.50 -7.81
CA MET A 95 -8.83 15.86 -7.28
C MET A 95 -7.93 16.12 -6.09
N ASN A 96 -7.83 15.17 -5.17
CA ASN A 96 -6.95 15.29 -4.00
C ASN A 96 -5.45 15.33 -4.41
N ALA A 97 -5.03 14.48 -5.34
CA ALA A 97 -3.67 14.49 -5.87
C ALA A 97 -3.32 15.87 -6.45
N MET A 98 -4.21 16.41 -7.28
CA MET A 98 -4.06 17.76 -7.87
C MET A 98 -3.96 18.87 -6.81
N LEU A 99 -4.73 18.79 -5.72
CA LEU A 99 -4.71 19.78 -4.62
C LEU A 99 -3.43 19.72 -3.78
N HIS A 100 -2.68 18.63 -3.88
CA HIS A 100 -1.42 18.40 -3.16
C HIS A 100 -0.20 18.34 -4.09
N ASP A 101 -0.31 18.89 -5.30
CA ASP A 101 0.76 18.96 -6.30
C ASP A 101 1.34 17.58 -6.67
N ILE A 102 0.51 16.55 -6.74
CA ILE A 102 0.89 15.21 -7.20
C ILE A 102 0.28 14.98 -8.59
N ASP A 103 1.12 14.80 -9.60
CA ASP A 103 0.74 14.48 -10.99
C ASP A 103 1.04 13.02 -11.34
N GLY A 104 1.09 12.16 -10.33
CA GLY A 104 1.35 10.72 -10.49
C GLY A 104 0.15 9.94 -11.02
N ASP A 105 0.41 8.75 -11.57
CA ASP A 105 -0.63 7.91 -12.17
C ASP A 105 -1.53 7.25 -11.13
N ILE A 106 -2.83 7.49 -11.22
CA ILE A 106 -3.86 6.83 -10.41
C ILE A 106 -4.75 6.00 -11.35
N MET A 107 -4.49 4.70 -11.38
CA MET A 107 -5.19 3.76 -12.26
C MET A 107 -6.62 3.50 -11.79
N LEU A 108 -7.60 3.61 -12.71
CA LEU A 108 -8.96 3.12 -12.46
C LEU A 108 -9.06 1.65 -12.86
N ALA A 109 -8.86 0.74 -11.92
CA ALA A 109 -8.83 -0.70 -12.18
C ALA A 109 -9.09 -1.55 -10.94
N ASP A 110 -9.35 -2.85 -11.13
CA ASP A 110 -9.33 -3.85 -10.06
C ASP A 110 -7.90 -4.40 -9.88
N THR A 111 -7.24 -4.00 -8.82
CA THR A 111 -5.91 -4.51 -8.42
C THR A 111 -5.86 -6.04 -8.32
N LEU A 112 -6.96 -6.68 -7.95
CA LEU A 112 -7.06 -8.13 -7.85
C LEU A 112 -7.45 -8.82 -9.17
N SER A 113 -7.51 -8.06 -10.27
CA SER A 113 -7.62 -8.57 -11.64
C SER A 113 -6.25 -8.63 -12.33
N ASN A 114 -6.21 -9.15 -13.57
CA ASN A 114 -4.97 -9.16 -14.35
C ASN A 114 -4.41 -7.77 -14.67
N GLN A 115 -5.22 -6.71 -14.60
CA GLN A 115 -4.74 -5.33 -14.73
C GLN A 115 -3.77 -4.94 -13.61
N GLY A 116 -4.03 -5.41 -12.37
CA GLY A 116 -3.15 -5.15 -11.23
C GLY A 116 -1.74 -5.74 -11.33
N LYS A 117 -1.45 -6.61 -12.31
CA LYS A 117 -0.08 -7.10 -12.58
C LYS A 117 0.88 -6.02 -13.05
N ALA A 118 0.36 -4.92 -13.59
CA ALA A 118 1.17 -3.77 -14.00
C ALA A 118 1.74 -3.01 -12.78
N LEU A 119 1.10 -3.12 -11.62
CA LEU A 119 1.54 -2.47 -10.37
C LEU A 119 2.66 -3.30 -9.75
N LYS A 120 3.90 -2.94 -10.04
CA LYS A 120 5.11 -3.64 -9.59
C LYS A 120 6.34 -2.72 -9.55
N ASP A 121 7.41 -3.23 -8.95
CA ASP A 121 8.70 -2.56 -8.87
C ASP A 121 8.64 -1.24 -8.06
N PHE A 122 7.93 -1.27 -6.92
CA PHE A 122 7.84 -0.16 -5.97
C PHE A 122 8.89 -0.28 -4.86
N ASP A 123 9.38 0.86 -4.40
CA ASP A 123 10.24 0.94 -3.23
C ASP A 123 9.40 0.94 -1.95
N VAL A 124 8.23 1.58 -2.01
CA VAL A 124 7.30 1.69 -0.89
C VAL A 124 5.88 1.34 -1.34
N VAL A 125 5.20 0.51 -0.55
CA VAL A 125 3.75 0.28 -0.69
C VAL A 125 3.06 0.59 0.62
N LEU A 126 2.05 1.46 0.56
CA LEU A 126 1.20 1.83 1.70
C LEU A 126 -0.24 1.50 1.35
N ALA A 127 -0.93 0.71 2.18
CA ALA A 127 -2.27 0.26 1.81
C ALA A 127 -3.20 0.05 3.01
N ASN A 128 -4.45 0.42 2.82
CA ASN A 128 -5.57 0.01 3.66
C ASN A 128 -6.61 -0.75 2.80
N PRO A 129 -6.35 -2.04 2.48
CA PRO A 129 -7.19 -2.78 1.56
C PRO A 129 -8.63 -2.94 2.06
N PRO A 130 -9.63 -3.00 1.16
CA PRO A 130 -11.02 -3.19 1.53
C PRO A 130 -11.24 -4.55 2.19
N PHE A 131 -12.11 -4.59 3.20
CA PHE A 131 -12.43 -5.80 3.95
C PHE A 131 -13.48 -6.68 3.27
N GLY A 132 -13.49 -7.96 3.64
CA GLY A 132 -14.51 -8.93 3.25
C GLY A 132 -14.04 -9.95 2.21
N THR A 133 -14.99 -10.74 1.72
CA THR A 133 -14.80 -11.75 0.67
C THR A 133 -15.36 -11.23 -0.65
N LYS A 134 -14.92 -11.79 -1.78
CA LYS A 134 -15.58 -11.59 -3.07
C LYS A 134 -17.03 -12.10 -2.99
N LYS A 135 -17.94 -11.41 -3.69
CA LYS A 135 -19.34 -11.87 -3.80
C LYS A 135 -19.37 -13.29 -4.38
N GLY A 136 -20.16 -14.17 -3.78
CA GLY A 136 -20.28 -15.58 -4.21
C GLY A 136 -19.09 -16.48 -3.82
N GLY A 137 -18.11 -16.00 -3.04
CA GLY A 137 -16.96 -16.82 -2.64
C GLY A 137 -15.97 -17.11 -3.77
N GLU A 138 -16.03 -16.39 -4.88
CA GLU A 138 -15.13 -16.56 -6.01
C GLU A 138 -13.69 -16.26 -5.62
N ARG A 139 -12.76 -17.12 -6.06
CA ARG A 139 -11.32 -16.89 -5.90
C ARG A 139 -10.83 -15.77 -6.81
N ALA A 140 -9.67 -15.20 -6.48
CA ALA A 140 -9.03 -14.21 -7.34
C ALA A 140 -8.74 -14.82 -8.73
N THR A 141 -8.98 -14.02 -9.78
CA THR A 141 -8.76 -14.44 -11.16
C THR A 141 -7.32 -14.23 -11.63
N ARG A 142 -6.46 -13.67 -10.78
CA ARG A 142 -5.02 -13.47 -11.06
C ARG A 142 -4.30 -14.82 -11.09
N ASP A 143 -3.58 -15.08 -12.18
CA ASP A 143 -2.82 -16.31 -12.41
C ASP A 143 -1.40 -16.26 -11.81
N ASP A 144 -0.95 -15.09 -11.36
CA ASP A 144 0.33 -14.88 -10.69
C ASP A 144 0.27 -15.06 -9.16
N PHE A 145 -0.91 -15.23 -8.57
CA PHE A 145 -1.04 -15.54 -7.15
C PHE A 145 -0.73 -17.01 -6.87
N THR A 146 0.20 -17.26 -5.95
CA THR A 146 0.57 -18.63 -5.55
C THR A 146 -0.58 -19.34 -4.82
N PHE A 147 -1.36 -18.59 -4.03
CA PHE A 147 -2.46 -19.10 -3.20
C PHE A 147 -3.74 -18.30 -3.46
N PRO A 148 -4.42 -18.49 -4.61
CA PRO A 148 -5.64 -17.75 -4.90
C PRO A 148 -6.75 -18.11 -3.89
N THR A 149 -7.34 -17.11 -3.24
CA THR A 149 -8.39 -17.24 -2.23
C THR A 149 -9.55 -16.28 -2.52
N SER A 150 -10.71 -16.50 -1.89
CA SER A 150 -11.83 -15.57 -1.93
C SER A 150 -11.67 -14.39 -0.95
N ASN A 151 -10.77 -14.50 0.01
CA ASN A 151 -10.49 -13.44 0.98
C ASN A 151 -9.69 -12.29 0.33
N LYS A 152 -10.29 -11.11 0.26
CA LYS A 152 -9.69 -9.94 -0.39
C LYS A 152 -8.41 -9.49 0.30
N GLN A 153 -8.37 -9.47 1.63
CA GLN A 153 -7.21 -9.01 2.39
C GLN A 153 -5.98 -9.92 2.13
N LEU A 154 -6.20 -11.22 2.08
CA LEU A 154 -5.14 -12.18 1.77
C LEU A 154 -4.64 -12.04 0.33
N ASN A 155 -5.53 -11.73 -0.61
CA ASN A 155 -5.14 -11.46 -2.00
C ASN A 155 -4.38 -10.12 -2.12
N PHE A 156 -4.82 -9.06 -1.42
CA PHE A 156 -4.06 -7.80 -1.37
C PHE A 156 -2.69 -8.01 -0.72
N LEU A 157 -2.60 -8.80 0.33
CA LEU A 157 -1.32 -9.12 0.97
C LEU A 157 -0.35 -9.76 -0.04
N GLN A 158 -0.81 -10.76 -0.82
CA GLN A 158 -0.01 -11.37 -1.89
C GLN A 158 0.39 -10.36 -2.97
N HIS A 159 -0.52 -9.48 -3.38
CA HIS A 159 -0.22 -8.44 -4.34
C HIS A 159 0.88 -7.51 -3.81
N ILE A 160 0.76 -7.04 -2.58
CA ILE A 160 1.67 -6.06 -1.98
C ILE A 160 3.10 -6.58 -1.96
N TYR A 161 3.36 -7.74 -1.33
CA TYR A 161 4.74 -8.23 -1.25
C TYR A 161 5.34 -8.62 -2.61
N ARG A 162 4.51 -8.92 -3.63
CA ARG A 162 4.95 -9.18 -5.00
C ARG A 162 5.21 -7.91 -5.80
N SER A 163 4.61 -6.81 -5.43
CA SER A 163 4.78 -5.51 -6.09
C SER A 163 6.02 -4.75 -5.65
N LEU A 164 6.65 -5.17 -4.54
CA LEU A 164 7.88 -4.58 -4.05
C LEU A 164 9.09 -4.95 -4.92
N LYS A 165 10.04 -4.03 -5.06
CA LYS A 165 11.36 -4.31 -5.65
C LYS A 165 12.10 -5.38 -4.85
N ALA A 166 12.77 -6.30 -5.54
CA ALA A 166 13.60 -7.33 -4.93
C ALA A 166 15.04 -6.81 -4.68
N ASN A 167 15.19 -5.66 -4.01
CA ASN A 167 16.47 -4.97 -3.82
C ASN A 167 16.98 -4.95 -2.37
N GLY A 168 16.27 -5.58 -1.44
CA GLY A 168 16.63 -5.60 -0.02
C GLY A 168 16.26 -4.34 0.77
N LYS A 169 15.67 -3.34 0.13
CA LYS A 169 15.33 -2.04 0.73
C LYS A 169 13.84 -1.69 0.63
N ALA A 170 13.14 -2.32 -0.30
CA ALA A 170 11.73 -2.07 -0.52
C ALA A 170 10.91 -2.50 0.72
N ARG A 171 9.88 -1.72 1.06
CA ARG A 171 9.11 -1.88 2.28
C ARG A 171 7.64 -1.55 2.09
N ALA A 172 6.79 -2.12 2.94
CA ALA A 172 5.36 -1.84 2.89
C ALA A 172 4.74 -1.62 4.27
N GLY A 173 3.77 -0.71 4.34
CA GLY A 173 2.90 -0.48 5.47
C GLY A 173 1.46 -0.85 5.13
N VAL A 174 0.87 -1.83 5.83
CA VAL A 174 -0.45 -2.36 5.47
C VAL A 174 -1.38 -2.42 6.68
N VAL A 175 -2.58 -1.88 6.53
CA VAL A 175 -3.65 -1.99 7.52
C VAL A 175 -4.48 -3.23 7.22
N LEU A 176 -4.57 -4.16 8.16
CA LEU A 176 -5.32 -5.41 7.99
C LEU A 176 -6.13 -5.74 9.27
N PRO A 177 -7.25 -6.45 9.15
CA PRO A 177 -7.98 -6.95 10.32
C PRO A 177 -7.22 -8.08 11.02
N ASP A 178 -7.42 -8.20 12.32
CA ASP A 178 -6.75 -9.19 13.19
C ASP A 178 -6.85 -10.63 12.68
N ASN A 179 -8.00 -10.99 12.10
CA ASN A 179 -8.25 -12.35 11.61
C ASN A 179 -7.27 -12.80 10.51
N VAL A 180 -6.65 -11.89 9.78
CA VAL A 180 -5.61 -12.21 8.79
C VAL A 180 -4.40 -12.87 9.45
N LEU A 181 -4.08 -12.54 10.71
CA LEU A 181 -2.97 -13.15 11.46
C LEU A 181 -3.25 -14.59 11.87
N PHE A 182 -4.51 -14.93 12.07
CA PHE A 182 -4.93 -16.20 12.67
C PHE A 182 -5.70 -17.09 11.70
N ALA A 183 -5.92 -16.64 10.44
CA ALA A 183 -6.63 -17.42 9.43
C ALA A 183 -5.88 -18.72 9.11
N ASP A 184 -6.58 -19.84 9.18
CA ASP A 184 -6.08 -21.17 8.83
C ASP A 184 -6.06 -21.39 7.31
N GLY A 185 -5.50 -22.50 6.87
CA GLY A 185 -5.53 -22.96 5.49
C GLY A 185 -4.76 -22.05 4.53
N ASP A 186 -5.45 -21.37 3.60
CA ASP A 186 -4.78 -20.47 2.65
C ASP A 186 -4.15 -19.26 3.36
N GLY A 187 -4.71 -18.81 4.49
CA GLY A 187 -4.13 -17.74 5.30
C GLY A 187 -2.77 -18.14 5.90
N GLU A 188 -2.67 -19.35 6.43
CA GLU A 188 -1.40 -19.89 6.95
C GLU A 188 -0.32 -19.98 5.86
N LYS A 189 -0.67 -20.51 4.68
CA LYS A 189 0.24 -20.64 3.54
C LYS A 189 0.75 -19.28 3.05
N ILE A 190 -0.16 -18.29 2.96
CA ILE A 190 0.19 -16.94 2.52
C ILE A 190 1.12 -16.26 3.53
N ARG A 191 0.87 -16.41 4.83
CA ARG A 191 1.77 -15.89 5.86
C ARG A 191 3.13 -16.56 5.84
N ALA A 192 3.18 -17.87 5.61
CA ALA A 192 4.46 -18.59 5.47
C ALA A 192 5.25 -18.10 4.26
N ASP A 193 4.59 -18.00 3.09
CA ASP A 193 5.21 -17.47 1.85
C ASP A 193 5.68 -16.02 2.01
N LEU A 194 4.93 -15.21 2.74
CA LEU A 194 5.32 -13.85 3.09
C LEU A 194 6.58 -13.83 3.95
N MET A 195 6.61 -14.59 5.03
CA MET A 195 7.74 -14.62 5.97
C MET A 195 9.00 -15.25 5.39
N ASP A 196 8.85 -16.07 4.34
CA ASP A 196 9.98 -16.60 3.56
C ASP A 196 10.61 -15.52 2.65
N LYS A 197 9.82 -14.59 2.15
CA LYS A 197 10.23 -13.54 1.19
C LYS A 197 10.55 -12.20 1.84
N CYS A 198 9.95 -11.91 2.98
CA CYS A 198 10.01 -10.62 3.64
C CYS A 198 10.32 -10.75 5.14
N ASN A 199 10.97 -9.73 5.69
CA ASN A 199 11.17 -9.63 7.13
C ASN A 199 9.98 -8.89 7.77
N LEU A 200 9.23 -9.56 8.64
CA LEU A 200 8.16 -8.96 9.45
C LEU A 200 8.78 -8.20 10.63
N HIS A 201 8.97 -6.90 10.48
CA HIS A 201 9.68 -6.07 11.44
C HIS A 201 8.79 -5.59 12.61
N THR A 202 7.62 -5.04 12.33
CA THR A 202 6.75 -4.45 13.35
C THR A 202 5.29 -4.83 13.18
N ILE A 203 4.65 -5.15 14.29
CA ILE A 203 3.22 -5.38 14.41
C ILE A 203 2.67 -4.37 15.44
N LEU A 204 1.89 -3.38 15.00
CA LEU A 204 1.22 -2.43 15.88
C LEU A 204 -0.28 -2.76 15.99
N ARG A 205 -0.75 -3.04 17.20
CA ARG A 205 -2.20 -3.17 17.49
C ARG A 205 -2.70 -1.89 18.12
N LEU A 206 -3.77 -1.35 17.56
CA LEU A 206 -4.48 -0.24 18.18
C LEU A 206 -5.46 -0.78 19.24
N PRO A 207 -5.65 -0.06 20.37
CA PRO A 207 -6.67 -0.42 21.34
C PRO A 207 -8.06 -0.39 20.70
N THR A 208 -8.92 -1.31 21.12
CA THR A 208 -10.33 -1.41 20.72
C THR A 208 -11.18 -0.43 21.51
#